data_202b47de823e9a38e69fcac0988001de
#
_entry.id   202b47de823e9a38e69fcac0988001de
#
_cell.length_a   1.000
_cell.length_b   1.000
_cell.length_c   1.000
_cell.angle_alpha   90.00
_cell.angle_beta   90.00
_cell.angle_gamma   90.00
#
_symmetry.space_group_name_H-M   'P 1'
#
loop_
_entity.id
_entity.type
_entity.pdbx_description
1 polymer ?
#
loop_
_entity_poly.entity_id
_entity_poly.type
_entity_poly.pdbx_seq_one_letter_code
_entity_poly.pdbx_strand_id
1 'polypeptide(L)'
;MAASFADKITALTGFDANLTDDIIGTNQSDHDEVAAQWMTDAVKEVIEILPLELKEKCMTETTLNNSATTVDLDTLGGEVLYVNRLSADSGGSRIPCRKVLSMYGELSNDSNSLYKASETDPVYWILSSGDAAILNVIPTPTVNQTAIVYHVAHPSIAYGDTSISNFPDEAEYLVVLRAAITAAEYLLAAEEDVEIYGAIITTLRAQYKEGVQALKTGEIGVLQQPGARK
;
A
#
# COMPACT_ATOMS: atom_id res chain seq x y z
N MET A 1 -19.93 18.43 4.71
CA MET A 1 -18.58 18.00 5.08
C MET A 1 -18.51 16.50 4.84
N ALA A 2 -17.40 15.97 4.32
CA ALA A 2 -17.20 14.54 4.23
C ALA A 2 -17.03 13.99 5.66
N ALA A 3 -17.60 12.81 5.94
CA ALA A 3 -17.43 12.14 7.24
C ALA A 3 -15.97 11.66 7.36
N SER A 4 -15.37 11.84 8.53
CA SER A 4 -14.04 11.32 8.83
C SER A 4 -14.03 9.80 8.91
N PHE A 5 -12.85 9.19 8.87
CA PHE A 5 -12.75 7.74 9.10
C PHE A 5 -13.20 7.36 10.50
N ALA A 6 -12.95 8.23 11.49
CA ALA A 6 -13.50 8.11 12.83
C ALA A 6 -15.02 7.97 12.82
N ASP A 7 -15.73 8.93 12.18
CA ASP A 7 -17.19 8.90 12.09
C ASP A 7 -17.71 7.63 11.43
N LYS A 8 -17.03 7.17 10.37
CA LYS A 8 -17.41 5.96 9.62
C LYS A 8 -17.24 4.70 10.46
N ILE A 9 -16.13 4.55 11.20
CA ILE A 9 -15.87 3.41 12.07
C ILE A 9 -16.85 3.40 13.24
N THR A 10 -17.06 4.55 13.90
CA THR A 10 -18.05 4.70 14.97
C THR A 10 -19.46 4.31 14.50
N ALA A 11 -19.86 4.75 13.31
CA ALA A 11 -21.17 4.40 12.76
C ALA A 11 -21.35 2.90 12.48
N LEU A 12 -20.27 2.18 12.18
CA LEU A 12 -20.28 0.75 11.88
C LEU A 12 -20.21 -0.14 13.11
N THR A 13 -19.51 0.28 14.16
CA THR A 13 -19.15 -0.56 15.31
C THR A 13 -19.68 -0.05 16.64
N GLY A 14 -20.05 1.23 16.73
CA GLY A 14 -20.27 1.92 18.00
C GLY A 14 -18.98 2.30 18.73
N PHE A 15 -17.80 1.94 18.19
CA PHE A 15 -16.53 2.35 18.75
C PHE A 15 -16.35 3.86 18.67
N ASP A 16 -16.23 4.51 19.82
CA ASP A 16 -15.92 5.93 19.92
C ASP A 16 -14.65 6.11 20.76
N ALA A 17 -13.59 6.51 20.10
CA ALA A 17 -12.30 6.77 20.75
C ALA A 17 -12.40 7.83 21.88
N ASN A 18 -13.41 8.70 21.84
CA ASN A 18 -13.62 9.71 22.88
C ASN A 18 -14.31 9.18 24.16
N LEU A 19 -14.97 8.00 24.07
CA LEU A 19 -15.77 7.46 25.18
C LEU A 19 -15.14 6.23 25.84
N THR A 20 -14.04 5.71 25.31
CA THR A 20 -13.43 4.44 25.74
C THR A 20 -12.25 4.63 26.71
N ASP A 21 -12.35 5.61 27.62
CA ASP A 21 -11.28 6.00 28.56
C ASP A 21 -10.68 4.83 29.38
N ASP A 22 -11.45 3.76 29.61
CA ASP A 22 -11.01 2.66 30.48
C ASP A 22 -10.35 1.49 29.73
N ILE A 23 -10.34 1.51 28.37
CA ILE A 23 -10.02 0.30 27.60
C ILE A 23 -8.64 0.35 26.93
N ILE A 24 -8.24 1.50 26.35
CA ILE A 24 -7.00 1.61 25.57
C ILE A 24 -5.89 2.36 26.32
N GLY A 25 -6.23 3.22 27.23
CA GLY A 25 -5.27 4.08 27.95
C GLY A 25 -5.97 5.24 28.63
N THR A 26 -5.20 6.08 29.30
CA THR A 26 -5.73 7.18 30.10
C THR A 26 -5.84 8.51 29.34
N ASN A 27 -5.42 8.55 28.07
CA ASN A 27 -5.37 9.77 27.26
C ASN A 27 -6.03 9.60 25.89
N GLN A 28 -6.77 10.60 25.46
CA GLN A 28 -7.39 10.68 24.11
C GLN A 28 -6.39 10.42 22.98
N SER A 29 -5.14 10.92 23.10
CA SER A 29 -4.10 10.71 22.10
C SER A 29 -3.75 9.24 21.88
N ASP A 30 -3.79 8.42 22.93
CA ASP A 30 -3.44 6.99 22.85
C ASP A 30 -4.51 6.22 22.05
N HIS A 31 -5.76 6.61 22.18
CA HIS A 31 -6.89 6.02 21.43
C HIS A 31 -6.82 6.37 19.94
N ASP A 32 -6.53 7.62 19.63
CA ASP A 32 -6.37 8.08 18.24
C ASP A 32 -5.18 7.40 17.56
N GLU A 33 -4.07 7.17 18.28
CA GLU A 33 -2.89 6.48 17.78
C GLU A 33 -3.18 5.00 17.49
N VAL A 34 -3.89 4.30 18.37
CA VAL A 34 -4.26 2.88 18.15
C VAL A 34 -5.24 2.76 17.00
N ALA A 35 -6.24 3.62 16.92
CA ALA A 35 -7.18 3.63 15.80
C ALA A 35 -6.50 4.01 14.47
N ALA A 36 -5.56 4.95 14.47
CA ALA A 36 -4.72 5.29 13.34
C ALA A 36 -3.85 4.10 12.89
N GLN A 37 -3.33 3.32 13.83
CA GLN A 37 -2.59 2.10 13.52
C GLN A 37 -3.48 1.06 12.84
N TRP A 38 -4.71 0.84 13.31
CA TRP A 38 -5.65 -0.08 12.65
C TRP A 38 -5.97 0.36 11.23
N MET A 39 -6.12 1.67 10.99
CA MET A 39 -6.32 2.21 9.65
C MET A 39 -5.09 1.99 8.77
N THR A 40 -3.90 2.23 9.28
CA THR A 40 -2.63 2.06 8.56
C THR A 40 -2.42 0.58 8.19
N ASP A 41 -2.70 -0.35 9.09
CA ASP A 41 -2.59 -1.78 8.83
C ASP A 41 -3.67 -2.26 7.84
N ALA A 42 -4.89 -1.73 7.95
CA ALA A 42 -5.96 -2.00 6.99
C ALA A 42 -5.60 -1.53 5.57
N VAL A 43 -4.96 -0.37 5.41
CA VAL A 43 -4.50 0.12 4.10
C VAL A 43 -3.45 -0.80 3.52
N LYS A 44 -2.46 -1.23 4.30
CA LYS A 44 -1.44 -2.18 3.83
C LYS A 44 -2.07 -3.47 3.31
N GLU A 45 -2.99 -4.05 4.09
CA GLU A 45 -3.71 -5.27 3.70
C GLU A 45 -4.52 -5.06 2.42
N VAL A 46 -5.23 -3.94 2.29
CA VAL A 46 -6.01 -3.64 1.08
C VAL A 46 -5.10 -3.43 -0.13
N ILE A 47 -3.98 -2.71 0.00
CA ILE A 47 -3.00 -2.51 -1.09
C ILE A 47 -2.48 -3.85 -1.61
N GLU A 48 -2.20 -4.82 -0.74
CA GLU A 48 -1.71 -6.14 -1.16
C GLU A 48 -2.69 -6.87 -2.08
N ILE A 49 -3.98 -6.71 -1.86
CA ILE A 49 -5.04 -7.39 -2.64
C ILE A 49 -5.53 -6.59 -3.84
N LEU A 50 -5.12 -5.32 -4.01
CA LEU A 50 -5.49 -4.50 -5.16
C LEU A 50 -4.97 -5.11 -6.47
N PRO A 51 -5.76 -5.08 -7.56
CA PRO A 51 -5.27 -5.36 -8.89
C PRO A 51 -4.22 -4.32 -9.32
N LEU A 52 -3.31 -4.69 -10.23
CA LEU A 52 -2.17 -3.86 -10.64
C LEU A 52 -2.61 -2.45 -11.10
N GLU A 53 -3.70 -2.34 -11.83
CA GLU A 53 -4.24 -1.08 -12.35
C GLU A 53 -4.62 -0.09 -11.21
N LEU A 54 -5.09 -0.61 -10.07
CA LEU A 54 -5.37 0.22 -8.89
C LEU A 54 -4.13 0.43 -8.03
N LYS A 55 -3.18 -0.51 -7.99
CA LYS A 55 -1.87 -0.30 -7.36
C LYS A 55 -1.09 0.83 -8.01
N GLU A 56 -1.25 1.05 -9.32
CA GLU A 56 -0.66 2.19 -10.01
C GLU A 56 -1.17 3.55 -9.50
N LYS A 57 -2.39 3.62 -8.94
CA LYS A 57 -2.88 4.83 -8.26
C LYS A 57 -2.20 5.08 -6.91
N CYS A 58 -1.66 4.04 -6.28
CA CYS A 58 -0.89 4.12 -5.03
C CYS A 58 0.61 4.36 -5.27
N MET A 59 1.00 4.64 -6.51
CA MET A 59 2.40 4.69 -6.92
C MET A 59 3.08 5.96 -6.47
N THR A 60 4.34 5.81 -6.05
CA THR A 60 5.28 6.89 -5.77
C THR A 60 6.56 6.68 -6.59
N GLU A 61 7.20 7.78 -6.96
CA GLU A 61 8.44 7.78 -7.75
C GLU A 61 9.65 8.09 -6.87
N THR A 62 10.69 7.27 -6.96
CA THR A 62 11.99 7.56 -6.37
C THR A 62 13.07 7.60 -7.44
N THR A 63 13.80 8.70 -7.51
CA THR A 63 14.86 8.89 -8.50
C THR A 63 16.20 8.41 -7.96
N LEU A 64 16.85 7.52 -8.71
CA LEU A 64 18.24 7.09 -8.49
C LEU A 64 19.15 7.87 -9.44
N ASN A 65 19.95 8.77 -8.89
CA ASN A 65 20.73 9.73 -9.68
C ASN A 65 22.25 9.66 -9.44
N ASN A 66 22.73 8.71 -8.68
CA ASN A 66 24.15 8.54 -8.39
C ASN A 66 24.62 7.14 -8.75
N SER A 67 25.91 6.95 -8.80
CA SER A 67 26.61 5.68 -8.98
C SER A 67 26.21 4.56 -7.99
N ALA A 68 25.17 4.79 -7.19
CA ALA A 68 24.50 3.75 -6.42
C ALA A 68 23.77 2.80 -7.39
N THR A 69 24.29 1.61 -7.52
CA THR A 69 23.62 0.51 -8.22
C THR A 69 22.49 -0.08 -7.41
N THR A 70 22.43 0.25 -6.13
CA THR A 70 21.58 -0.41 -5.14
C THR A 70 20.76 0.62 -4.35
N VAL A 71 19.51 0.26 -4.07
CA VAL A 71 18.63 0.98 -3.15
C VAL A 71 18.01 -0.02 -2.19
N ASP A 72 18.01 0.33 -0.93
CA ASP A 72 17.28 -0.39 0.09
C ASP A 72 15.78 -0.17 -0.10
N LEU A 73 15.02 -1.25 -0.32
CA LEU A 73 13.58 -1.20 -0.54
C LEU A 73 12.81 -0.89 0.75
N ASP A 74 13.38 -1.16 1.92
CA ASP A 74 12.76 -0.81 3.19
C ASP A 74 12.65 0.71 3.34
N THR A 75 13.63 1.45 2.77
CA THR A 75 13.56 2.92 2.71
C THR A 75 12.54 3.44 1.70
N LEU A 76 12.14 2.62 0.71
CA LEU A 76 11.12 2.95 -0.27
C LEU A 76 9.70 2.64 0.22
N GLY A 77 9.56 1.82 1.26
CA GLY A 77 8.29 1.56 1.94
C GLY A 77 7.27 0.75 1.17
N GLY A 78 7.67 -0.07 0.16
CA GLY A 78 6.66 -0.87 -0.52
C GLY A 78 7.13 -1.69 -1.72
N GLU A 79 6.18 -2.34 -2.40
CA GLU A 79 6.40 -3.19 -3.57
C GLU A 79 6.87 -2.38 -4.79
N VAL A 80 7.94 -2.82 -5.46
CA VAL A 80 8.40 -2.22 -6.73
C VAL A 80 7.54 -2.74 -7.86
N LEU A 81 6.85 -1.82 -8.55
CA LEU A 81 6.03 -2.13 -9.71
C LEU A 81 6.88 -2.24 -10.99
N TYR A 82 7.65 -1.21 -11.29
CA TYR A 82 8.59 -1.19 -12.40
C TYR A 82 9.70 -0.15 -12.20
N VAL A 83 10.73 -0.26 -13.02
CA VAL A 83 11.89 0.66 -13.02
C VAL A 83 12.09 1.16 -14.43
N ASN A 84 12.26 2.46 -14.60
CA ASN A 84 12.62 3.08 -15.87
C ASN A 84 13.99 3.73 -15.77
N ARG A 85 14.77 3.67 -16.85
CA ARG A 85 16.07 4.33 -16.95
C ARG A 85 16.06 5.37 -18.06
N LEU A 86 16.70 6.51 -17.82
CA LEU A 86 16.86 7.55 -18.82
C LEU A 86 17.96 7.12 -19.82
N SER A 87 17.66 7.14 -21.10
CA SER A 87 18.63 6.84 -22.17
C SER A 87 19.52 8.04 -22.46
N ALA A 88 20.82 7.78 -22.68
CA ALA A 88 21.77 8.79 -23.14
C ALA A 88 21.48 9.26 -24.57
N ASP A 89 21.07 8.31 -25.44
CA ASP A 89 21.01 8.53 -26.90
C ASP A 89 19.67 9.07 -27.41
N SER A 90 18.60 8.99 -26.61
CA SER A 90 17.24 9.28 -27.07
C SER A 90 16.64 10.58 -26.54
N GLY A 91 17.48 11.57 -26.25
CA GLY A 91 16.99 12.93 -25.93
C GLY A 91 16.11 12.99 -24.67
N GLY A 92 16.34 12.11 -23.72
CA GLY A 92 15.59 12.06 -22.47
C GLY A 92 14.43 11.06 -22.45
N SER A 93 14.34 10.16 -23.41
CA SER A 93 13.36 9.06 -23.37
C SER A 93 13.67 8.08 -22.27
N ARG A 94 12.63 7.63 -21.57
CA ARG A 94 12.73 6.62 -20.51
C ARG A 94 12.55 5.22 -21.12
N ILE A 95 13.45 4.33 -20.79
CA ILE A 95 13.43 2.93 -21.22
C ILE A 95 13.04 2.07 -20.03
N PRO A 96 12.03 1.19 -20.14
CA PRO A 96 11.68 0.28 -19.06
C PRO A 96 12.80 -0.72 -18.82
N CYS A 97 13.19 -0.90 -17.56
CA CYS A 97 14.16 -1.91 -17.15
C CYS A 97 13.48 -3.28 -17.08
N ARG A 98 14.10 -4.28 -17.67
CA ARG A 98 13.62 -5.65 -17.59
C ARG A 98 13.94 -6.27 -16.22
N LYS A 99 12.94 -6.80 -15.54
CA LYS A 99 13.15 -7.55 -14.29
C LYS A 99 13.80 -8.88 -14.58
N VAL A 100 14.90 -9.18 -13.89
CA VAL A 100 15.60 -10.48 -13.97
C VAL A 100 15.64 -11.12 -12.59
N LEU A 101 15.83 -12.44 -12.56
CA LEU A 101 16.05 -13.14 -11.30
C LEU A 101 17.42 -12.75 -10.72
N SER A 102 17.52 -12.67 -9.41
CA SER A 102 18.77 -12.28 -8.71
C SER A 102 19.99 -13.14 -9.12
N MET A 103 19.76 -14.43 -9.40
CA MET A 103 20.80 -15.34 -9.87
C MET A 103 21.43 -14.93 -11.23
N TYR A 104 20.73 -14.16 -12.05
CA TYR A 104 21.23 -13.64 -13.34
C TYR A 104 21.76 -12.20 -13.21
N GLY A 105 21.63 -11.57 -12.04
CA GLY A 105 22.02 -10.19 -11.82
C GLY A 105 23.50 -9.94 -12.10
N GLU A 106 24.40 -10.77 -11.58
CA GLU A 106 25.83 -10.65 -11.82
C GLU A 106 26.18 -10.91 -13.30
N LEU A 107 25.50 -11.87 -13.94
CA LEU A 107 25.67 -12.15 -15.38
C LEU A 107 25.24 -10.99 -16.26
N SER A 108 24.36 -10.14 -15.77
CA SER A 108 23.92 -8.93 -16.50
C SER A 108 25.01 -7.85 -16.58
N ASN A 109 26.01 -7.92 -15.71
CA ASN A 109 27.17 -7.02 -15.73
C ASN A 109 28.37 -7.60 -16.52
N ASP A 110 28.36 -8.90 -16.84
CA ASP A 110 29.43 -9.55 -17.60
C ASP A 110 29.30 -9.26 -19.11
N SER A 111 30.36 -8.68 -19.68
CA SER A 111 30.41 -8.30 -21.11
C SER A 111 30.29 -9.50 -22.08
N ASN A 112 30.60 -10.71 -21.62
CA ASN A 112 30.56 -11.94 -22.42
C ASN A 112 29.27 -12.74 -22.20
N SER A 113 28.40 -12.28 -21.32
CA SER A 113 27.15 -12.98 -21.00
C SER A 113 26.06 -12.68 -22.03
N LEU A 114 25.26 -13.70 -22.34
CA LEU A 114 24.00 -13.54 -23.10
C LEU A 114 22.95 -12.70 -22.34
N TYR A 115 23.11 -12.56 -21.03
CA TYR A 115 22.25 -11.77 -20.16
C TYR A 115 22.72 -10.34 -19.97
N LYS A 116 23.79 -9.93 -20.69
CA LYS A 116 24.38 -8.59 -20.58
C LYS A 116 23.31 -7.52 -20.72
N ALA A 117 23.26 -6.63 -19.74
CA ALA A 117 22.49 -5.42 -19.81
C ALA A 117 23.18 -4.36 -20.69
N SER A 118 22.39 -3.53 -21.34
CA SER A 118 22.87 -2.40 -22.14
C SER A 118 22.06 -1.14 -21.83
N GLU A 119 22.48 0.00 -22.34
CA GLU A 119 21.71 1.25 -22.22
C GLU A 119 20.34 1.19 -22.90
N THR A 120 20.20 0.33 -23.92
CA THR A 120 18.94 0.11 -24.64
C THR A 120 18.12 -1.07 -24.11
N ASP A 121 18.71 -1.95 -23.28
CA ASP A 121 18.05 -3.04 -22.56
C ASP A 121 18.54 -3.07 -21.10
N PRO A 122 18.18 -2.08 -20.29
CA PRO A 122 18.57 -2.05 -18.89
C PRO A 122 17.81 -3.13 -18.11
N VAL A 123 18.43 -3.61 -17.02
CA VAL A 123 17.83 -4.63 -16.17
C VAL A 123 17.82 -4.19 -14.70
N TYR A 124 16.91 -4.76 -13.93
CA TYR A 124 16.93 -4.67 -12.48
C TYR A 124 16.59 -6.00 -11.84
N TRP A 125 17.06 -6.20 -10.63
CA TRP A 125 16.69 -7.32 -9.78
C TRP A 125 16.64 -6.91 -8.32
N ILE A 126 15.97 -7.71 -7.53
CA ILE A 126 15.86 -7.53 -6.09
C ILE A 126 16.61 -8.67 -5.43
N LEU A 127 17.49 -8.34 -4.49
CA LEU A 127 18.27 -9.27 -3.69
C LEU A 127 17.91 -9.06 -2.21
N SER A 128 17.51 -10.14 -1.53
CA SER A 128 17.43 -10.12 -0.07
C SER A 128 18.82 -10.20 0.53
N SER A 129 19.17 -9.25 1.39
CA SER A 129 20.45 -9.21 2.10
C SER A 129 20.18 -8.98 3.58
N GLY A 130 20.18 -10.07 4.37
CA GLY A 130 19.77 -10.01 5.77
C GLY A 130 18.31 -9.64 5.92
N ASP A 131 18.02 -8.58 6.68
CA ASP A 131 16.67 -8.07 6.92
C ASP A 131 16.19 -7.06 5.86
N ALA A 132 17.07 -6.67 4.92
CA ALA A 132 16.79 -5.68 3.89
C ALA A 132 16.60 -6.31 2.51
N ALA A 133 15.70 -5.75 1.71
CA ALA A 133 15.55 -6.04 0.30
C ALA A 133 16.24 -4.93 -0.52
N ILE A 134 17.22 -5.32 -1.36
CA ILE A 134 18.04 -4.38 -2.13
C ILE A 134 17.69 -4.44 -3.60
N LEU A 135 17.31 -3.30 -4.18
CA LEU A 135 17.11 -3.14 -5.62
C LEU A 135 18.44 -2.80 -6.29
N ASN A 136 18.79 -3.54 -7.32
CA ASN A 136 19.95 -3.31 -8.17
C ASN A 136 19.52 -2.93 -9.57
N VAL A 137 20.20 -1.95 -10.20
CA VAL A 137 19.92 -1.51 -11.57
C VAL A 137 21.22 -1.50 -12.39
N ILE A 138 21.20 -2.12 -13.57
CA ILE A 138 22.32 -2.14 -14.52
C ILE A 138 21.82 -1.75 -15.91
N PRO A 139 22.56 -0.91 -16.67
CA PRO A 139 23.78 -0.18 -16.30
C PRO A 139 23.56 0.80 -15.13
N THR A 140 24.60 0.99 -14.35
CA THR A 140 24.58 1.87 -13.17
C THR A 140 23.98 3.25 -13.51
N PRO A 141 22.97 3.72 -12.76
CA PRO A 141 22.44 5.07 -12.94
C PRO A 141 23.54 6.14 -12.71
N THR A 142 23.46 7.21 -13.48
CA THR A 142 24.34 8.38 -13.34
C THR A 142 23.49 9.66 -13.24
N VAL A 143 24.13 10.79 -12.96
CA VAL A 143 23.45 12.09 -12.89
C VAL A 143 22.69 12.42 -14.19
N ASN A 144 23.25 12.03 -15.35
CA ASN A 144 22.67 12.29 -16.66
C ASN A 144 21.78 11.14 -17.18
N GLN A 145 21.83 9.97 -16.55
CA GLN A 145 21.10 8.76 -16.90
C GLN A 145 20.47 8.18 -15.64
N THR A 146 19.58 8.93 -15.06
CA THR A 146 18.88 8.55 -13.83
C THR A 146 18.00 7.31 -14.05
N ALA A 147 17.85 6.50 -13.04
CA ALA A 147 16.77 5.53 -12.99
C ALA A 147 15.66 6.04 -12.09
N ILE A 148 14.42 5.72 -12.43
CA ILE A 148 13.25 6.01 -11.62
C ILE A 148 12.62 4.68 -11.22
N VAL A 149 12.48 4.51 -9.92
CA VAL A 149 11.82 3.36 -9.32
C VAL A 149 10.38 3.78 -9.01
N TYR A 150 9.44 3.05 -9.59
CA TYR A 150 8.02 3.19 -9.29
C TYR A 150 7.64 2.11 -8.30
N HIS A 151 7.24 2.54 -7.13
CA HIS A 151 6.92 1.63 -6.03
C HIS A 151 5.62 2.06 -5.35
N VAL A 152 4.97 1.10 -4.72
CA VAL A 152 3.77 1.36 -3.91
C VAL A 152 4.22 1.87 -2.56
N ALA A 153 3.80 3.08 -2.19
CA ALA A 153 4.00 3.58 -0.84
C ALA A 153 2.84 3.17 0.06
N HIS A 154 3.14 2.87 1.32
CA HIS A 154 2.12 2.66 2.34
C HIS A 154 1.81 4.00 3.02
N PRO A 155 0.64 4.60 2.78
CA PRO A 155 0.28 5.86 3.40
C PRO A 155 0.08 5.68 4.90
N SER A 156 0.52 6.67 5.67
CA SER A 156 0.15 6.82 7.06
C SER A 156 -1.18 7.58 7.13
N ILE A 157 -2.13 7.13 7.94
CA ILE A 157 -3.47 7.68 8.05
C ILE A 157 -3.74 8.07 9.48
N ALA A 158 -4.20 9.30 9.67
CA ALA A 158 -4.74 9.74 10.96
C ALA A 158 -6.22 9.36 11.09
N TYR A 159 -6.64 9.06 12.30
CA TYR A 159 -8.03 8.63 12.60
C TYR A 159 -9.08 9.67 12.20
N GLY A 160 -8.72 10.96 12.26
CA GLY A 160 -9.58 12.07 11.85
C GLY A 160 -9.59 12.41 10.36
N ASP A 161 -8.78 11.72 9.54
CA ASP A 161 -8.71 11.98 8.10
C ASP A 161 -10.03 11.63 7.39
N THR A 162 -10.29 12.29 6.26
CA THR A 162 -11.51 12.10 5.44
C THR A 162 -11.25 11.35 4.15
N SER A 163 -10.00 11.25 3.73
CA SER A 163 -9.53 10.57 2.51
C SER A 163 -8.09 10.09 2.68
N ILE A 164 -7.66 9.16 1.84
CA ILE A 164 -6.30 8.59 1.82
C ILE A 164 -5.55 9.14 0.62
N SER A 165 -4.44 9.82 0.86
CA SER A 165 -3.59 10.36 -0.21
C SER A 165 -2.97 9.24 -1.04
N ASN A 166 -2.93 9.42 -2.37
CA ASN A 166 -2.39 8.43 -3.31
C ASN A 166 -3.00 7.03 -3.13
N PHE A 167 -4.32 6.99 -3.01
CA PHE A 167 -5.06 5.74 -2.86
C PHE A 167 -6.34 5.80 -3.71
N PRO A 168 -6.81 4.69 -4.31
CA PRO A 168 -8.02 4.70 -5.12
C PRO A 168 -9.27 4.88 -4.24
N ASP A 169 -10.06 5.90 -4.53
CA ASP A 169 -11.30 6.22 -3.80
C ASP A 169 -12.25 5.02 -3.73
N GLU A 170 -12.24 4.20 -4.79
CA GLU A 170 -13.08 2.99 -4.89
C GLU A 170 -12.72 1.92 -3.85
N ALA A 171 -11.49 1.96 -3.32
CA ALA A 171 -11.01 0.99 -2.33
C ALA A 171 -11.00 1.56 -0.90
N GLU A 172 -11.20 2.86 -0.68
CA GLU A 172 -11.24 3.48 0.67
C GLU A 172 -12.27 2.82 1.58
N TYR A 173 -13.42 2.43 1.01
CA TYR A 173 -14.48 1.75 1.76
C TYR A 173 -14.01 0.42 2.38
N LEU A 174 -13.16 -0.33 1.67
CA LEU A 174 -12.60 -1.58 2.19
C LEU A 174 -11.65 -1.34 3.36
N VAL A 175 -10.88 -0.25 3.30
CA VAL A 175 -10.01 0.15 4.42
C VAL A 175 -10.84 0.42 5.68
N VAL A 176 -11.93 1.19 5.53
CA VAL A 176 -12.86 1.46 6.63
C VAL A 176 -13.47 0.18 7.18
N LEU A 177 -13.94 -0.73 6.31
CA LEU A 177 -14.50 -2.01 6.75
C LEU A 177 -13.48 -2.86 7.49
N ARG A 178 -12.24 -2.93 6.99
CA ARG A 178 -11.18 -3.72 7.64
C ARG A 178 -10.81 -3.16 9.01
N ALA A 179 -10.66 -1.85 9.12
CA ALA A 179 -10.41 -1.18 10.40
C ALA A 179 -11.59 -1.35 11.36
N ALA A 180 -12.83 -1.24 10.87
CA ALA A 180 -14.04 -1.46 11.67
C ALA A 180 -14.13 -2.91 12.20
N ILE A 181 -13.71 -3.91 11.44
CA ILE A 181 -13.61 -5.30 11.91
C ILE A 181 -12.65 -5.38 13.09
N THR A 182 -11.47 -4.78 12.98
CA THR A 182 -10.46 -4.79 14.06
C THR A 182 -10.99 -4.06 15.31
N ALA A 183 -11.66 -2.92 15.13
CA ALA A 183 -12.29 -2.19 16.23
C ALA A 183 -13.38 -3.02 16.92
N ALA A 184 -14.24 -3.70 16.16
CA ALA A 184 -15.28 -4.56 16.73
C ALA A 184 -14.71 -5.80 17.44
N GLU A 185 -13.63 -6.39 16.92
CA GLU A 185 -12.90 -7.49 17.58
C GLU A 185 -12.27 -7.01 18.90
N TYR A 186 -11.77 -5.79 18.92
CA TYR A 186 -11.25 -5.16 20.13
C TYR A 186 -12.36 -4.96 21.18
N LEU A 187 -13.51 -4.39 20.79
CA LEU A 187 -14.66 -4.21 21.69
C LEU A 187 -15.19 -5.54 22.21
N LEU A 188 -15.26 -6.57 21.37
CA LEU A 188 -15.63 -7.91 21.79
C LEU A 188 -14.72 -8.45 22.90
N ALA A 189 -13.41 -8.22 22.77
CA ALA A 189 -12.44 -8.68 23.77
C ALA A 189 -12.51 -7.87 25.08
N ALA A 190 -12.90 -6.60 25.00
CA ALA A 190 -12.95 -5.69 26.15
C ALA A 190 -14.26 -5.78 26.92
N GLU A 191 -15.39 -5.81 26.23
CA GLU A 191 -16.73 -5.78 26.83
C GLU A 191 -17.35 -7.17 27.03
N GLU A 192 -16.75 -8.23 26.43
CA GLU A 192 -17.21 -9.62 26.49
C GLU A 192 -18.66 -9.84 25.99
N ASP A 193 -19.24 -8.85 25.27
CA ASP A 193 -20.59 -8.96 24.70
C ASP A 193 -20.56 -9.65 23.34
N VAL A 194 -20.53 -10.98 23.38
CA VAL A 194 -20.42 -11.86 22.19
C VAL A 194 -21.67 -11.74 21.30
N GLU A 195 -22.85 -11.49 21.85
CA GLU A 195 -24.08 -11.46 21.07
C GLU A 195 -24.13 -10.26 20.12
N ILE A 196 -23.73 -9.08 20.59
CA ILE A 196 -23.75 -7.84 19.84
C ILE A 196 -22.57 -7.80 18.86
N TYR A 197 -21.34 -7.86 19.38
CA TYR A 197 -20.14 -7.68 18.55
C TYR A 197 -19.90 -8.86 17.62
N GLY A 198 -20.26 -10.09 17.99
CA GLY A 198 -20.17 -11.25 17.12
C GLY A 198 -21.03 -11.13 15.85
N ALA A 199 -22.24 -10.57 15.96
CA ALA A 199 -23.12 -10.31 14.82
C ALA A 199 -22.56 -9.19 13.91
N ILE A 200 -22.05 -8.11 14.51
CA ILE A 200 -21.40 -6.99 13.78
C ILE A 200 -20.20 -7.49 13.00
N ILE A 201 -19.27 -8.20 13.64
CA ILE A 201 -18.07 -8.74 12.99
C ILE A 201 -18.43 -9.66 11.82
N THR A 202 -19.41 -10.53 11.99
CA THR A 202 -19.86 -11.45 10.93
C THR A 202 -20.38 -10.68 9.72
N THR A 203 -21.17 -9.63 9.95
CA THR A 203 -21.73 -8.78 8.90
C THR A 203 -20.62 -7.99 8.18
N LEU A 204 -19.71 -7.36 8.92
CA LEU A 204 -18.61 -6.59 8.36
C LEU A 204 -17.65 -7.46 7.54
N ARG A 205 -17.33 -8.67 8.02
CA ARG A 205 -16.50 -9.64 7.29
C ARG A 205 -17.16 -10.09 5.99
N ALA A 206 -18.49 -10.28 5.98
CA ALA A 206 -19.21 -10.61 4.76
C ALA A 206 -19.16 -9.48 3.74
N GLN A 207 -19.39 -8.24 4.17
CA GLN A 207 -19.29 -7.04 3.32
C GLN A 207 -17.86 -6.81 2.80
N TYR A 208 -16.86 -6.99 3.64
CA TYR A 208 -15.45 -6.89 3.22
C TYR A 208 -15.10 -7.91 2.14
N LYS A 209 -15.50 -9.18 2.35
CA LYS A 209 -15.28 -10.25 1.36
C LYS A 209 -15.97 -9.96 0.03
N GLU A 210 -17.20 -9.48 0.05
CA GLU A 210 -17.96 -9.09 -1.15
C GLU A 210 -17.25 -7.93 -1.87
N GLY A 211 -16.82 -6.90 -1.14
CA GLY A 211 -16.08 -5.78 -1.69
C GLY A 211 -14.74 -6.18 -2.33
N VAL A 212 -13.97 -7.06 -1.68
CA VAL A 212 -12.74 -7.63 -2.25
C VAL A 212 -13.01 -8.40 -3.53
N GLN A 213 -14.12 -9.13 -3.59
CA GLN A 213 -14.50 -9.86 -4.80
C GLN A 213 -14.90 -8.92 -5.94
N ALA A 214 -15.65 -7.86 -5.64
CA ALA A 214 -16.01 -6.83 -6.61
C ALA A 214 -14.78 -6.11 -7.20
N LEU A 215 -13.76 -5.81 -6.38
CA LEU A 215 -12.48 -5.27 -6.85
C LEU A 215 -11.78 -6.21 -7.84
N LYS A 216 -11.76 -7.52 -7.56
CA LYS A 216 -11.10 -8.52 -8.40
C LYS A 216 -11.84 -8.77 -9.73
N THR A 217 -13.15 -8.62 -9.75
CA THR A 217 -13.98 -8.81 -10.95
C THR A 217 -14.11 -7.56 -11.81
N GLY A 218 -13.62 -6.41 -11.35
CA GLY A 218 -13.77 -5.12 -12.02
C GLY A 218 -15.20 -4.55 -11.94
N GLU A 219 -16.08 -5.13 -11.14
CA GLU A 219 -17.47 -4.69 -10.94
C GLU A 219 -17.61 -3.55 -9.91
N ILE A 220 -16.58 -2.70 -9.79
CA ILE A 220 -16.48 -1.64 -8.77
C ILE A 220 -17.64 -0.61 -8.85
N GLY A 221 -18.35 -0.54 -9.98
CA GLY A 221 -19.45 0.42 -10.18
C GLY A 221 -20.73 0.14 -9.38
N VAL A 222 -20.85 -0.98 -8.67
CA VAL A 222 -22.11 -1.43 -8.04
C VAL A 222 -22.18 -1.21 -6.53
N LEU A 223 -21.05 -1.05 -5.87
CA LEU A 223 -21.02 -0.81 -4.42
C LEU A 223 -21.17 0.68 -4.06
N GLN A 224 -22.27 1.31 -4.51
CA GLN A 224 -22.69 2.59 -3.96
C GLN A 224 -23.15 2.39 -2.51
N GLN A 225 -22.64 3.25 -1.63
CA GLN A 225 -22.92 3.28 -0.20
C GLN A 225 -24.39 2.99 0.14
N PRO A 226 -24.69 2.10 1.07
CA PRO A 226 -26.03 1.98 1.62
C PRO A 226 -26.30 3.24 2.47
N GLY A 227 -26.98 4.22 1.91
CA GLY A 227 -27.36 5.43 2.66
C GLY A 227 -27.69 6.68 1.85
N ALA A 228 -27.40 6.77 0.57
CA ALA A 228 -27.78 7.91 -0.26
C ALA A 228 -29.15 7.68 -0.94
N ARG A 229 -30.22 7.52 -0.15
CA ARG A 229 -31.57 7.79 -0.64
C ARG A 229 -31.90 9.24 -0.34
N LYS A 230 -32.17 9.99 -1.45
CA LYS A 230 -32.75 11.33 -1.41
C LYS A 230 -34.06 11.39 -0.65
#